data_523e5eb60a4b0fd988e9d85f13d42945
#
_entry.id   523e5eb60a4b0fd988e9d85f13d42945
#
_cell.length_a   1.000
_cell.length_b   1.000
_cell.length_c   1.000
_cell.angle_alpha   90.00
_cell.angle_beta   90.00
_cell.angle_gamma   90.00
#
_symmetry.space_group_name_H-M   'P 1'
#
loop_
_entity.id
_entity.type
_entity.pdbx_description
1 polymer ?
#
loop_
_entity_poly.entity_id
_entity_poly.type
_entity_poly.pdbx_seq_one_letter_code
_entity_poly.pdbx_strand_id
1 'polypeptide(L)'
;MIILISGSSHTGKTLLAQRLLEKLNFPYLSIDHLKMGLIRSGQTKLTPMDDKKLVPYLWNIVKEMIKTAIENKQNLIVEGCYIPFDWQKDFDENYLCDIRHICLVMTENYINNHFDDIVNNANAIEQRLCDDITKEALLQDNAEVLETCKKHGLDYIEIDDNYPIDRLDFLDIII
;
A
#
# COMPACT_ATOMS: atom_id res chain seq x y z
N MET A 1 12.53 8.81 8.91
CA MET A 1 12.30 8.23 7.58
C MET A 1 10.89 7.62 7.51
N ILE A 2 10.16 7.88 6.46
CA ILE A 2 8.83 7.32 6.17
C ILE A 2 8.95 6.37 4.99
N ILE A 3 8.27 5.23 5.06
CA ILE A 3 8.17 4.28 3.94
C ILE A 3 6.70 4.15 3.55
N LEU A 4 6.36 4.57 2.34
CA LEU A 4 5.03 4.41 1.76
C LEU A 4 4.97 3.13 0.92
N ILE A 5 4.01 2.26 1.20
CA ILE A 5 3.78 1.03 0.44
C ILE A 5 2.40 1.09 -0.20
N SER A 6 2.37 1.23 -1.52
CA SER A 6 1.14 1.24 -2.32
C SER A 6 1.01 -0.01 -3.20
N GLY A 7 -0.03 -0.10 -3.98
CA GLY A 7 -0.29 -1.20 -4.92
C GLY A 7 -1.73 -1.67 -4.89
N SER A 8 -2.10 -2.52 -5.83
CA SER A 8 -3.44 -3.12 -5.91
C SER A 8 -3.79 -3.94 -4.66
N SER A 9 -5.05 -4.28 -4.51
CA SER A 9 -5.48 -5.28 -3.52
C SER A 9 -4.71 -6.59 -3.72
N HIS A 10 -4.50 -7.32 -2.62
CA HIS A 10 -3.87 -8.65 -2.59
C HIS A 10 -2.38 -8.71 -2.96
N THR A 11 -1.71 -7.59 -3.24
CA THR A 11 -0.27 -7.57 -3.55
C THR A 11 0.65 -7.75 -2.33
N GLY A 12 0.09 -8.00 -1.13
CA GLY A 12 0.87 -8.27 0.09
C GLY A 12 1.49 -7.05 0.75
N LYS A 13 0.94 -5.86 0.56
CA LYS A 13 1.40 -4.62 1.23
C LYS A 13 1.55 -4.76 2.74
N THR A 14 0.52 -5.29 3.39
CA THR A 14 0.52 -5.49 4.85
C THR A 14 1.56 -6.53 5.27
N LEU A 15 1.77 -7.60 4.48
CA LEU A 15 2.84 -8.56 4.74
C LEU A 15 4.22 -7.89 4.65
N LEU A 16 4.45 -7.08 3.61
CA LEU A 16 5.69 -6.31 3.48
C LEU A 16 5.89 -5.37 4.67
N ALA A 17 4.84 -4.63 5.06
CA ALA A 17 4.91 -3.73 6.21
C ALA A 17 5.28 -4.46 7.51
N GLN A 18 4.75 -5.67 7.74
CA GLN A 18 5.12 -6.50 8.90
C GLN A 18 6.58 -6.98 8.83
N ARG A 19 7.06 -7.41 7.67
CA ARG A 19 8.46 -7.81 7.49
C ARG A 19 9.42 -6.64 7.71
N LEU A 20 9.04 -5.45 7.25
CA LEU A 20 9.82 -4.24 7.52
C LEU A 20 9.78 -3.82 8.99
N LEU A 21 8.65 -3.96 9.67
CA LEU A 21 8.55 -3.78 11.12
C LEU A 21 9.54 -4.70 11.85
N GLU A 22 9.54 -6.00 11.52
CA GLU A 22 10.43 -6.99 12.14
C GLU A 22 11.92 -6.67 11.90
N LYS A 23 12.27 -6.22 10.68
CA LYS A 23 13.66 -5.98 10.28
C LYS A 23 14.19 -4.62 10.71
N LEU A 24 13.39 -3.56 10.56
CA LEU A 24 13.80 -2.16 10.80
C LEU A 24 13.36 -1.65 12.18
N ASN A 25 12.48 -2.37 12.85
CA ASN A 25 11.81 -1.92 14.07
C ASN A 25 11.05 -0.59 13.88
N PHE A 26 10.48 -0.39 12.69
CA PHE A 26 9.64 0.76 12.36
C PHE A 26 8.16 0.36 12.54
N PRO A 27 7.37 1.11 13.31
CA PRO A 27 5.93 0.87 13.39
C PRO A 27 5.27 1.06 12.01
N TYR A 28 4.15 0.38 11.76
CA TYR A 28 3.37 0.63 10.56
C TYR A 28 1.94 1.07 10.84
N LEU A 29 1.42 1.89 9.95
CA LEU A 29 0.04 2.32 9.87
C LEU A 29 -0.61 1.69 8.64
N SER A 30 -1.59 0.80 8.84
CA SER A 30 -2.50 0.37 7.77
C SER A 30 -3.59 1.42 7.57
N ILE A 31 -3.70 1.95 6.36
CA ILE A 31 -4.77 2.89 6.01
C ILE A 31 -6.14 2.20 6.06
N ASP A 32 -6.20 0.89 5.84
CA ASP A 32 -7.42 0.11 6.00
C ASP A 32 -7.91 0.08 7.47
N HIS A 33 -7.01 0.01 8.44
CA HIS A 33 -7.38 0.13 9.85
C HIS A 33 -7.95 1.51 10.17
N LEU A 34 -7.32 2.58 9.67
CA LEU A 34 -7.83 3.94 9.81
C LEU A 34 -9.22 4.08 9.17
N LYS A 35 -9.39 3.58 7.92
CA LYS A 35 -10.66 3.54 7.21
C LYS A 35 -11.76 2.91 8.06
N MET A 36 -11.53 1.68 8.52
CA MET A 36 -12.52 0.95 9.31
C MET A 36 -12.79 1.60 10.67
N GLY A 37 -11.78 2.19 11.29
CA GLY A 37 -11.94 2.97 12.52
C GLY A 37 -12.88 4.15 12.33
N LEU A 38 -12.70 4.94 11.27
CA LEU A 38 -13.55 6.11 10.96
C LEU A 38 -14.99 5.70 10.58
N ILE A 39 -15.14 4.63 9.81
CA ILE A 39 -16.46 4.12 9.43
C ILE A 39 -17.21 3.57 10.65
N ARG A 40 -16.59 2.67 11.42
CA ARG A 40 -17.24 2.01 12.56
C ARG A 40 -17.54 2.96 13.71
N SER A 41 -16.74 4.00 13.89
CA SER A 41 -16.98 5.04 14.91
C SER A 41 -18.01 6.09 14.47
N GLY A 42 -18.52 6.03 13.23
CA GLY A 42 -19.48 7.00 12.69
C GLY A 42 -18.89 8.37 12.38
N GLN A 43 -17.55 8.50 12.31
CA GLN A 43 -16.90 9.77 11.95
C GLN A 43 -17.05 10.10 10.46
N THR A 44 -17.43 9.13 9.63
CA THR A 44 -17.79 9.32 8.24
C THR A 44 -19.07 8.58 7.89
N LYS A 45 -19.77 9.07 6.85
CA LYS A 45 -20.93 8.38 6.25
C LYS A 45 -20.51 7.52 5.06
N LEU A 46 -19.23 7.52 4.69
CA LEU A 46 -18.71 6.68 3.63
C LEU A 46 -18.74 5.22 4.07
N THR A 47 -18.89 4.34 3.11
CA THR A 47 -18.87 2.88 3.28
C THR A 47 -17.61 2.30 2.62
N PRO A 48 -17.23 1.05 2.91
CA PRO A 48 -16.09 0.41 2.24
C PRO A 48 -16.21 0.34 0.71
N MET A 49 -17.42 0.54 0.14
CA MET A 49 -17.66 0.54 -1.30
C MET A 49 -17.44 1.92 -1.97
N ASP A 50 -17.19 2.96 -1.17
CA ASP A 50 -16.99 4.33 -1.68
C ASP A 50 -15.52 4.64 -1.98
N ASP A 51 -14.74 3.71 -2.55
CA ASP A 51 -13.27 3.81 -2.71
C ASP A 51 -12.80 5.13 -3.33
N LYS A 52 -13.46 5.57 -4.41
CA LYS A 52 -13.10 6.84 -5.08
C LYS A 52 -13.21 8.07 -4.16
N LYS A 53 -14.11 8.04 -3.18
CA LYS A 53 -14.26 9.12 -2.18
C LYS A 53 -13.36 8.89 -0.97
N LEU A 54 -13.08 7.64 -0.66
CA LEU A 54 -12.20 7.26 0.45
C LEU A 54 -10.75 7.67 0.21
N VAL A 55 -10.25 7.57 -1.03
CA VAL A 55 -8.87 7.97 -1.36
C VAL A 55 -8.57 9.40 -0.87
N PRO A 56 -9.24 10.47 -1.36
CA PRO A 56 -8.93 11.83 -0.91
C PRO A 56 -9.30 12.07 0.56
N TYR A 57 -10.32 11.40 1.08
CA TYR A 57 -10.74 11.55 2.47
C TYR A 57 -9.68 11.02 3.44
N LEU A 58 -9.19 9.81 3.22
CA LEU A 58 -8.19 9.17 4.08
C LEU A 58 -6.82 9.81 3.89
N TRP A 59 -6.44 10.11 2.65
CA TRP A 59 -5.16 10.73 2.36
C TRP A 59 -4.98 12.10 3.01
N ASN A 60 -6.04 12.90 3.08
CA ASN A 60 -6.00 14.17 3.79
C ASN A 60 -5.64 14.04 5.28
N ILE A 61 -5.98 12.92 5.91
CA ILE A 61 -5.60 12.63 7.29
C ILE A 61 -4.18 12.08 7.35
N VAL A 62 -3.89 11.07 6.52
CA VAL A 62 -2.63 10.33 6.52
C VAL A 62 -1.44 11.21 6.22
N LYS A 63 -1.54 12.12 5.24
CA LYS A 63 -0.44 13.04 4.90
C LYS A 63 -0.04 13.95 6.07
N GLU A 64 -1.01 14.41 6.88
CA GLU A 64 -0.70 15.23 8.06
C GLU A 64 -0.10 14.38 9.20
N MET A 65 -0.48 13.12 9.33
CA MET A 65 0.18 12.18 10.24
C MET A 65 1.63 11.93 9.83
N ILE A 66 1.89 11.80 8.52
CA ILE A 66 3.25 11.65 7.97
C ILE A 66 4.10 12.88 8.29
N LYS A 67 3.60 14.10 8.04
CA LYS A 67 4.30 15.34 8.37
C LYS A 67 4.65 15.39 9.86
N THR A 68 3.68 15.09 10.72
CA THR A 68 3.87 15.05 12.17
C THR A 68 4.95 14.04 12.57
N ALA A 69 4.97 12.85 11.96
CA ALA A 69 6.00 11.85 12.24
C ALA A 69 7.41 12.35 11.84
N ILE A 70 7.53 13.00 10.67
CA ILE A 70 8.81 13.59 10.21
C ILE A 70 9.27 14.70 11.16
N GLU A 71 8.40 15.64 11.51
CA GLU A 71 8.70 16.74 12.45
C GLU A 71 9.18 16.24 13.81
N ASN A 72 8.61 15.13 14.27
CA ASN A 72 9.01 14.45 15.50
C ASN A 72 10.23 13.51 15.33
N LYS A 73 10.85 13.46 14.14
CA LYS A 73 11.97 12.56 13.81
C LYS A 73 11.66 11.08 14.08
N GLN A 74 10.42 10.69 13.84
CA GLN A 74 9.94 9.32 13.99
C GLN A 74 10.06 8.57 12.66
N ASN A 75 10.26 7.26 12.74
CA ASN A 75 10.17 6.37 11.62
C ASN A 75 8.76 5.79 11.56
N LEU A 76 8.20 5.68 10.34
CA LEU A 76 6.87 5.13 10.15
C LEU A 76 6.75 4.46 8.78
N ILE A 77 6.14 3.29 8.74
CA ILE A 77 5.70 2.65 7.51
C ILE A 77 4.20 2.96 7.36
N VAL A 78 3.78 3.38 6.18
CA VAL A 78 2.36 3.62 5.86
C VAL A 78 2.00 2.76 4.66
N GLU A 79 0.99 1.89 4.80
CA GLU A 79 0.59 1.01 3.72
C GLU A 79 -0.90 1.10 3.40
N GLY A 80 -1.24 0.92 2.13
CA GLY A 80 -2.62 0.84 1.68
C GLY A 80 -2.84 1.21 0.22
N CYS A 81 -4.04 0.89 -0.29
CA CYS A 81 -4.48 1.25 -1.64
C CYS A 81 -4.88 2.74 -1.77
N TYR A 82 -4.95 3.46 -0.65
CA TYR A 82 -5.47 4.83 -0.58
C TYR A 82 -4.38 5.90 -0.66
N ILE A 83 -3.14 5.52 -0.98
CA ILE A 83 -2.04 6.44 -1.28
C ILE A 83 -2.20 6.89 -2.74
N PRO A 84 -2.44 8.18 -3.02
CA PRO A 84 -2.59 8.63 -4.41
C PRO A 84 -1.25 8.58 -5.16
N PHE A 85 -1.28 8.31 -6.46
CA PHE A 85 -0.07 8.21 -7.27
C PHE A 85 0.68 9.55 -7.45
N ASP A 86 0.01 10.66 -7.21
CA ASP A 86 0.59 12.00 -7.23
C ASP A 86 0.86 12.54 -5.81
N TRP A 87 1.09 11.66 -4.85
CA TRP A 87 1.25 11.95 -3.43
C TRP A 87 2.34 12.99 -3.13
N GLN A 88 3.39 13.07 -3.97
CA GLN A 88 4.52 14.00 -3.76
C GLN A 88 4.08 15.46 -3.75
N LYS A 89 3.01 15.82 -4.47
CA LYS A 89 2.49 17.20 -4.54
C LYS A 89 2.02 17.76 -3.19
N ASP A 90 1.74 16.88 -2.23
CA ASP A 90 1.25 17.25 -0.91
C ASP A 90 2.37 17.52 0.11
N PHE A 91 3.64 17.40 -0.31
CA PHE A 91 4.83 17.57 0.51
C PHE A 91 5.80 18.53 -0.15
N ASP A 92 6.44 19.40 0.63
CA ASP A 92 7.56 20.21 0.18
C ASP A 92 8.88 19.41 0.24
N GLU A 93 9.97 20.01 -0.26
CA GLU A 93 11.28 19.36 -0.33
C GLU A 93 11.81 18.89 1.03
N ASN A 94 11.46 19.59 2.13
CA ASN A 94 11.91 19.24 3.47
C ASN A 94 11.28 17.93 3.96
N TYR A 95 10.06 17.63 3.54
CA TYR A 95 9.41 16.35 3.84
C TYR A 95 9.81 15.26 2.85
N LEU A 96 9.89 15.60 1.55
CA LEU A 96 10.17 14.62 0.49
C LEU A 96 11.51 13.89 0.69
N CYS A 97 12.52 14.56 1.22
CA CYS A 97 13.82 13.94 1.48
C CYS A 97 13.75 12.77 2.49
N ASP A 98 12.77 12.77 3.38
CA ASP A 98 12.55 11.75 4.40
C ASP A 98 11.56 10.66 3.99
N ILE A 99 10.95 10.74 2.80
CA ILE A 99 9.93 9.80 2.32
C ILE A 99 10.53 8.88 1.24
N ARG A 100 10.30 7.58 1.38
CA ARG A 100 10.54 6.56 0.35
C ARG A 100 9.20 5.94 -0.02
N HIS A 101 9.03 5.66 -1.29
CA HIS A 101 7.79 5.06 -1.80
C HIS A 101 8.11 3.80 -2.60
N ILE A 102 7.28 2.80 -2.45
CA ILE A 102 7.30 1.60 -3.26
C ILE A 102 5.89 1.14 -3.58
N CYS A 103 5.67 0.75 -4.80
CA CYS A 103 4.41 0.18 -5.26
C CYS A 103 4.59 -1.31 -5.56
N LEU A 104 3.71 -2.16 -5.03
CA LEU A 104 3.71 -3.59 -5.35
C LEU A 104 2.74 -3.86 -6.51
N VAL A 105 3.23 -4.55 -7.53
CA VAL A 105 2.48 -4.89 -8.74
C VAL A 105 2.68 -6.38 -9.05
N MET A 106 1.61 -7.12 -9.18
CA MET A 106 1.67 -8.51 -9.68
C MET A 106 1.66 -8.50 -11.20
N THR A 107 2.56 -9.30 -11.83
CA THR A 107 2.53 -9.50 -13.27
C THR A 107 1.35 -10.38 -13.69
N GLU A 108 1.00 -10.30 -14.97
CA GLU A 108 0.01 -11.20 -15.55
C GLU A 108 0.42 -12.67 -15.39
N ASN A 109 1.70 -12.97 -15.58
CA ASN A 109 2.27 -14.31 -15.39
C ASN A 109 2.05 -14.82 -13.95
N TYR A 110 2.38 -13.99 -12.94
CA TYR A 110 2.18 -14.35 -11.55
C TYR A 110 0.70 -14.61 -11.23
N ILE A 111 -0.19 -13.71 -11.61
CA ILE A 111 -1.64 -13.86 -11.37
C ILE A 111 -2.18 -15.14 -12.03
N ASN A 112 -1.75 -15.41 -13.28
CA ASN A 112 -2.21 -16.59 -14.01
C ASN A 112 -1.81 -17.90 -13.35
N ASN A 113 -0.60 -17.97 -12.80
CA ASN A 113 -0.04 -19.20 -12.24
C ASN A 113 -0.36 -19.39 -10.74
N HIS A 114 -0.65 -18.30 -10.00
CA HIS A 114 -0.82 -18.33 -8.55
C HIS A 114 -2.16 -17.78 -8.06
N PHE A 115 -3.18 -17.75 -8.92
CA PHE A 115 -4.49 -17.19 -8.56
C PHE A 115 -5.09 -17.87 -7.31
N ASP A 116 -5.04 -19.19 -7.25
CA ASP A 116 -5.56 -19.94 -6.10
C ASP A 116 -4.79 -19.63 -4.81
N ASP A 117 -3.46 -19.46 -4.90
CA ASP A 117 -2.63 -19.06 -3.77
C ASP A 117 -2.97 -17.64 -3.29
N ILE A 118 -3.22 -16.70 -4.23
CA ILE A 118 -3.63 -15.34 -3.90
C ILE A 118 -4.95 -15.36 -3.13
N VAL A 119 -5.94 -16.10 -3.61
CA VAL A 119 -7.24 -16.24 -2.95
C VAL A 119 -7.11 -16.90 -1.58
N ASN A 120 -6.36 -17.99 -1.48
CA ASN A 120 -6.17 -18.72 -0.22
C ASN A 120 -5.43 -17.87 0.84
N ASN A 121 -4.55 -16.97 0.43
CA ASN A 121 -3.80 -16.08 1.31
C ASN A 121 -4.45 -14.71 1.50
N ALA A 122 -5.61 -14.44 0.91
CA ALA A 122 -6.31 -13.15 1.00
C ALA A 122 -6.56 -12.70 2.44
N ASN A 123 -6.78 -13.64 3.34
CA ASN A 123 -7.03 -13.42 4.77
C ASN A 123 -5.86 -13.79 5.69
N ALA A 124 -4.64 -13.93 5.15
CA ALA A 124 -3.47 -14.38 5.93
C ALA A 124 -3.09 -13.41 7.06
N ILE A 125 -3.33 -12.13 6.89
CA ILE A 125 -2.98 -11.08 7.87
C ILE A 125 -4.23 -10.28 8.31
N GLU A 126 -5.10 -9.90 7.37
CA GLU A 126 -6.31 -9.14 7.64
C GLU A 126 -7.55 -9.93 7.22
N GLN A 127 -8.54 -10.03 8.12
CA GLN A 127 -9.83 -10.61 7.74
C GLN A 127 -10.65 -9.59 6.97
N ARG A 128 -10.98 -9.92 5.73
CA ARG A 128 -11.81 -9.10 4.85
C ARG A 128 -13.28 -9.46 5.01
N LEU A 129 -14.15 -8.45 4.97
CA LEU A 129 -15.60 -8.65 5.16
C LEU A 129 -16.30 -9.18 3.90
N CYS A 130 -15.77 -8.85 2.72
CA CYS A 130 -16.24 -9.32 1.41
C CYS A 130 -15.02 -9.40 0.50
N ASP A 131 -14.81 -10.53 -0.15
CA ASP A 131 -13.66 -10.77 -1.01
C ASP A 131 -14.08 -11.56 -2.24
N ASP A 132 -14.89 -10.93 -3.10
CA ASP A 132 -15.24 -11.47 -4.41
C ASP A 132 -14.11 -11.18 -5.40
N ILE A 133 -12.95 -11.83 -5.18
CA ILE A 133 -11.78 -11.67 -6.05
C ILE A 133 -12.03 -12.43 -7.33
N THR A 134 -12.00 -11.74 -8.46
CA THR A 134 -11.93 -12.39 -9.77
C THR A 134 -10.54 -12.20 -10.39
N LYS A 135 -10.14 -13.18 -11.17
CA LYS A 135 -8.84 -13.14 -11.86
C LYS A 135 -8.75 -11.95 -12.80
N GLU A 136 -9.84 -11.66 -13.51
CA GLU A 136 -9.95 -10.56 -14.46
C GLU A 136 -9.78 -9.20 -13.75
N ALA A 137 -10.40 -9.03 -12.59
CA ALA A 137 -10.25 -7.80 -11.80
C ALA A 137 -8.82 -7.62 -11.34
N LEU A 138 -8.15 -8.68 -10.83
CA LEU A 138 -6.75 -8.61 -10.43
C LEU A 138 -5.82 -8.23 -11.60
N LEU A 139 -6.04 -8.83 -12.78
CA LEU A 139 -5.27 -8.53 -13.98
C LEU A 139 -5.43 -7.06 -14.38
N GLN A 140 -6.67 -6.58 -14.44
CA GLN A 140 -6.97 -5.20 -14.80
C GLN A 140 -6.37 -4.21 -13.79
N ASP A 141 -6.62 -4.40 -12.49
CA ASP A 141 -6.15 -3.50 -11.43
C ASP A 141 -4.62 -3.39 -11.41
N ASN A 142 -3.91 -4.53 -11.55
CA ASN A 142 -2.44 -4.51 -11.55
C ASN A 142 -1.88 -3.86 -12.82
N ALA A 143 -2.49 -4.08 -13.98
CA ALA A 143 -2.09 -3.42 -15.22
C ALA A 143 -2.28 -1.89 -15.14
N GLU A 144 -3.41 -1.42 -14.61
CA GLU A 144 -3.71 0.01 -14.41
C GLU A 144 -2.72 0.65 -13.41
N VAL A 145 -2.41 -0.06 -12.31
CA VAL A 145 -1.43 0.40 -11.31
C VAL A 145 -0.04 0.52 -11.93
N LEU A 146 0.41 -0.49 -12.68
CA LEU A 146 1.72 -0.48 -13.34
C LEU A 146 1.85 0.68 -14.33
N GLU A 147 0.83 0.87 -15.18
CA GLU A 147 0.81 1.99 -16.12
C GLU A 147 0.86 3.34 -15.39
N THR A 148 0.10 3.45 -14.31
CA THR A 148 0.06 4.68 -13.52
C THR A 148 1.39 4.95 -12.79
N CYS A 149 2.06 3.93 -12.25
CA CYS A 149 3.40 4.06 -11.68
C CYS A 149 4.40 4.57 -12.72
N LYS A 150 4.41 3.97 -13.92
CA LYS A 150 5.27 4.41 -15.03
C LYS A 150 5.00 5.86 -15.44
N LYS A 151 3.74 6.25 -15.54
CA LYS A 151 3.31 7.60 -15.88
C LYS A 151 3.78 8.65 -14.86
N HIS A 152 3.77 8.30 -13.58
CA HIS A 152 4.16 9.21 -12.49
C HIS A 152 5.63 9.07 -12.09
N GLY A 153 6.40 8.18 -12.71
CA GLY A 153 7.80 7.94 -12.38
C GLY A 153 8.00 7.40 -10.96
N LEU A 154 7.09 6.58 -10.49
CA LEU A 154 7.13 5.99 -9.15
C LEU A 154 7.90 4.67 -9.17
N ASP A 155 8.65 4.41 -8.10
CA ASP A 155 9.31 3.13 -7.88
C ASP A 155 8.28 2.03 -7.63
N TYR A 156 8.48 0.87 -8.28
CA TYR A 156 7.61 -0.29 -8.12
C TYR A 156 8.41 -1.59 -8.13
N ILE A 157 7.86 -2.62 -7.50
CA ILE A 157 8.36 -3.99 -7.53
C ILE A 157 7.36 -4.85 -8.28
N GLU A 158 7.80 -5.49 -9.36
CA GLU A 158 7.02 -6.51 -10.05
C GLU A 158 7.16 -7.86 -9.32
N ILE A 159 6.02 -8.42 -8.94
CA ILE A 159 5.90 -9.77 -8.38
C ILE A 159 5.64 -10.69 -9.58
N ASP A 160 6.64 -11.46 -9.98
CA ASP A 160 6.59 -12.32 -11.17
C ASP A 160 6.65 -13.82 -10.81
N ASP A 161 7.81 -14.48 -10.88
CA ASP A 161 7.92 -15.92 -10.62
C ASP A 161 7.86 -16.29 -9.13
N ASN A 162 8.38 -15.41 -8.28
CA ASN A 162 8.48 -15.63 -6.84
C ASN A 162 7.97 -14.37 -6.11
N TYR A 163 7.43 -14.60 -4.92
CA TYR A 163 7.02 -13.51 -4.06
C TYR A 163 8.28 -12.86 -3.41
N PRO A 164 8.74 -11.68 -3.86
CA PRO A 164 10.06 -11.15 -3.51
C PRO A 164 10.19 -10.72 -2.04
N ILE A 165 9.05 -10.57 -1.35
CA ILE A 165 8.98 -10.06 0.02
C ILE A 165 9.72 -10.94 1.03
N ASP A 166 9.81 -12.24 0.77
CA ASP A 166 10.51 -13.16 1.67
C ASP A 166 12.03 -12.97 1.68
N ARG A 167 12.61 -12.40 0.64
CA ARG A 167 14.07 -12.19 0.51
C ARG A 167 14.52 -10.84 1.02
N LEU A 168 13.64 -9.82 1.02
CA LEU A 168 13.95 -8.42 1.36
C LEU A 168 15.18 -7.85 0.62
N ASP A 169 15.56 -8.44 -0.50
CA ASP A 169 16.73 -8.03 -1.31
C ASP A 169 16.55 -6.63 -1.91
N PHE A 170 15.31 -6.15 -1.94
CA PHE A 170 14.95 -4.81 -2.40
C PHE A 170 15.11 -3.71 -1.33
N LEU A 171 15.52 -4.05 -0.11
CA LEU A 171 15.74 -3.03 0.94
C LEU A 171 16.80 -2.02 0.56
N ASP A 172 17.81 -2.43 -0.20
CA ASP A 172 18.84 -1.54 -0.73
C ASP A 172 18.27 -0.49 -1.72
N ILE A 173 17.03 -0.70 -2.19
CA ILE A 173 16.29 0.26 -3.04
C ILE A 173 15.50 1.25 -2.15
N ILE A 174 15.10 0.83 -0.93
CA ILE A 174 14.24 1.61 -0.04
C ILE A 174 15.07 2.39 0.99
N ILE A 175 16.21 1.87 1.40
CA ILE A 175 17.10 2.46 2.43
C ILE A 175 18.33 3.07 1.78
#